data_aba4abffa9f55b36b185614626834f5e
#
_entry.id   aba4abffa9f55b36b185614626834f5e
#
_cell.length_a   1.000
_cell.length_b   1.000
_cell.length_c   1.000
_cell.angle_alpha   90.00
_cell.angle_beta   90.00
_cell.angle_gamma   90.00
#
_symmetry.space_group_name_H-M   'P 1'
#
loop_
_entity.id
_entity.type
_entity.pdbx_description
1 polymer ?
#
loop_
_entity_poly.entity_id
_entity_poly.type
_entity_poly.pdbx_seq_one_letter_code
_entity_poly.pdbx_strand_id
1 'polypeptide(L)'
;LESLRSVVDNHGLERARMLLHELMIEAKYLSIPINRVSRTPYLNTIQLNQQLPYPGDLKSENKIQNLILWNAALIVSDANRRIDGIGGHISSYSSSATLYEVGFNHIFRGKENNGIGDALYIQGHCSPGIYARAFLEGRISKEQLTNFRQEAFKDGLSSYPHPRLMKDFWEYPTVSMGLGPLAAVMQARFWKYLHMRGLADTSESRVFAFLGDGEMDEPESIASIAVAGRENLDNLIVIINCNLQRLDGPVRGNSKVIQEFEGLYRGAGWTVIKVLWSSGWDRLMMAESKGIVLARMEEINDGDWQRMSTLEPALFRSEFFSSNAALEEIGKSLSDNEILGLTRGGHDPIKVYSAFKAAESAEGPAVILAHTVKGWGIDSFEGRNSTHQKKKMNIEDLKSYRDRLEISVKDSNLEKNPFSDFDLDSKEFEYLINQREKLGGFLPSRKPCKIEINLPNSEVYSDFNKGTPKGQKVSTTMAFVRLLRKIMKSNVGEKIVPIIPDEGRTFGMDPLFSE
;
A
#
# COMPACT_ATOMS: atom_id res chain seq x y z
N LEU A 1 -7.50 -36.35 2.96
CA LEU A 1 -7.75 -35.08 3.67
C LEU A 1 -7.93 -35.31 5.18
N GLU A 2 -8.71 -36.29 5.60
CA GLU A 2 -8.88 -36.64 7.02
C GLU A 2 -7.55 -37.04 7.68
N SER A 3 -6.73 -37.82 7.00
CA SER A 3 -5.40 -38.21 7.48
C SER A 3 -4.49 -36.97 7.71
N LEU A 4 -4.53 -35.97 6.83
CA LEU A 4 -3.75 -34.77 7.00
C LEU A 4 -4.26 -33.93 8.18
N ARG A 5 -5.59 -33.81 8.35
CA ARG A 5 -6.20 -33.17 9.53
C ARG A 5 -5.78 -33.86 10.82
N SER A 6 -5.86 -35.18 10.84
CA SER A 6 -5.40 -35.97 12.00
C SER A 6 -3.93 -35.76 12.34
N VAL A 7 -3.06 -35.58 11.33
CA VAL A 7 -1.64 -35.23 11.57
C VAL A 7 -1.51 -33.86 12.19
N VAL A 8 -2.25 -32.85 11.70
CA VAL A 8 -2.25 -31.51 12.29
C VAL A 8 -2.71 -31.55 13.75
N ASP A 9 -3.82 -32.23 14.02
CA ASP A 9 -4.42 -32.28 15.36
C ASP A 9 -3.56 -33.06 16.37
N ASN A 10 -2.86 -34.11 15.95
CA ASN A 10 -2.07 -34.94 16.86
C ASN A 10 -0.57 -34.61 16.89
N HIS A 11 -0.02 -34.02 15.84
CA HIS A 11 1.43 -33.85 15.67
C HIS A 11 1.83 -32.40 15.29
N GLY A 12 0.86 -31.51 15.11
CA GLY A 12 1.07 -30.09 14.80
C GLY A 12 1.38 -29.79 13.34
N LEU A 13 1.41 -28.48 13.03
CA LEU A 13 1.57 -27.97 11.66
C LEU A 13 2.94 -28.30 11.05
N GLU A 14 4.00 -28.30 11.84
CA GLU A 14 5.35 -28.60 11.34
C GLU A 14 5.48 -30.02 10.81
N ARG A 15 4.90 -31.00 11.51
CA ARG A 15 4.90 -32.38 11.04
C ARG A 15 4.06 -32.55 9.76
N ALA A 16 2.92 -31.88 9.69
CA ALA A 16 2.10 -31.88 8.49
C ALA A 16 2.85 -31.27 7.29
N ARG A 17 3.58 -30.16 7.52
CA ARG A 17 4.42 -29.52 6.50
C ARG A 17 5.54 -30.44 5.99
N MET A 18 6.23 -31.12 6.89
CA MET A 18 7.27 -32.09 6.52
C MET A 18 6.71 -33.23 5.66
N LEU A 19 5.58 -33.81 6.06
CA LEU A 19 4.94 -34.89 5.29
C LEU A 19 4.50 -34.44 3.89
N LEU A 20 3.93 -33.24 3.77
CA LEU A 20 3.59 -32.69 2.46
C LEU A 20 4.84 -32.51 1.59
N HIS A 21 5.94 -32.06 2.17
CA HIS A 21 7.21 -31.92 1.45
C HIS A 21 7.74 -33.28 0.97
N GLU A 22 7.76 -34.29 1.84
CA GLU A 22 8.16 -35.66 1.51
C GLU A 22 7.26 -36.25 0.39
N LEU A 23 5.94 -36.04 0.47
CA LEU A 23 5.00 -36.47 -0.57
C LEU A 23 5.27 -35.79 -1.92
N MET A 24 5.64 -34.53 -1.92
CA MET A 24 6.01 -33.81 -3.16
C MET A 24 7.31 -34.37 -3.77
N ILE A 25 8.28 -34.74 -2.95
CA ILE A 25 9.52 -35.37 -3.41
C ILE A 25 9.21 -36.74 -4.00
N GLU A 26 8.44 -37.58 -3.29
CA GLU A 26 8.08 -38.91 -3.75
C GLU A 26 7.25 -38.87 -5.04
N ALA A 27 6.30 -37.96 -5.14
CA ALA A 27 5.53 -37.75 -6.37
C ALA A 27 6.43 -37.40 -7.57
N LYS A 28 7.52 -36.67 -7.34
CA LYS A 28 8.53 -36.40 -8.39
C LYS A 28 9.27 -37.68 -8.82
N TYR A 29 9.65 -38.55 -7.88
CA TYR A 29 10.27 -39.84 -8.21
C TYR A 29 9.33 -40.76 -8.98
N LEU A 30 8.04 -40.70 -8.66
CA LEU A 30 7.01 -41.48 -9.35
C LEU A 30 6.56 -40.83 -10.68
N SER A 31 7.20 -39.76 -11.11
CA SER A 31 6.83 -39.00 -12.32
C SER A 31 5.40 -38.49 -12.35
N ILE A 32 4.82 -38.28 -11.18
CA ILE A 32 3.49 -37.66 -11.05
C ILE A 32 3.66 -36.16 -11.34
N PRO A 33 2.98 -35.60 -12.34
CA PRO A 33 3.08 -34.19 -12.64
C PRO A 33 2.48 -33.37 -11.49
N ILE A 34 3.35 -32.77 -10.69
CA ILE A 34 2.94 -31.81 -9.66
C ILE A 34 3.12 -30.43 -10.26
N ASN A 35 2.02 -29.76 -10.55
CA ASN A 35 2.05 -28.33 -10.80
C ASN A 35 2.52 -27.65 -9.51
N ARG A 36 3.62 -26.89 -9.57
CA ARG A 36 4.05 -26.07 -8.42
C ARG A 36 2.86 -25.21 -7.99
N VAL A 37 2.42 -25.38 -6.76
CA VAL A 37 1.34 -24.59 -6.19
C VAL A 37 1.91 -23.18 -5.92
N SER A 38 1.98 -22.38 -6.99
CA SER A 38 2.35 -20.96 -6.88
C SER A 38 1.19 -20.09 -6.40
N ARG A 39 -0.02 -20.67 -6.29
CA ARG A 39 -1.26 -19.97 -5.95
C ARG A 39 -2.03 -20.80 -4.93
N THR A 40 -2.56 -20.13 -3.92
CA THR A 40 -3.49 -20.75 -2.95
C THR A 40 -4.94 -20.50 -3.38
N PRO A 41 -5.93 -21.19 -2.80
CA PRO A 41 -7.35 -20.93 -3.09
C PRO A 41 -7.71 -19.44 -2.99
N TYR A 42 -8.74 -19.01 -3.71
CA TYR A 42 -9.16 -17.59 -3.77
C TYR A 42 -9.88 -17.18 -2.47
N LEU A 43 -9.16 -17.30 -1.37
CA LEU A 43 -9.59 -17.06 0.01
C LEU A 43 -8.62 -16.09 0.72
N ASN A 44 -9.09 -15.55 1.84
CA ASN A 44 -8.24 -14.83 2.77
C ASN A 44 -7.12 -15.75 3.29
N THR A 45 -5.90 -15.24 3.36
CA THR A 45 -4.76 -16.00 3.91
C THR A 45 -4.96 -16.28 5.41
N ILE A 46 -5.47 -15.29 6.14
CA ILE A 46 -5.73 -15.40 7.59
C ILE A 46 -7.15 -15.90 7.78
N GLN A 47 -7.26 -17.10 8.35
CA GLN A 47 -8.55 -17.72 8.65
C GLN A 47 -9.22 -17.02 9.84
N LEU A 48 -10.55 -17.16 9.96
CA LEU A 48 -11.34 -16.52 11.02
C LEU A 48 -10.78 -16.80 12.44
N ASN A 49 -10.39 -18.05 12.71
CA ASN A 49 -9.82 -18.46 14.00
C ASN A 49 -8.37 -17.96 14.24
N GLN A 50 -7.73 -17.38 13.25
CA GLN A 50 -6.38 -16.80 13.32
C GLN A 50 -6.42 -15.28 13.40
N GLN A 51 -7.59 -14.66 13.24
CA GLN A 51 -7.74 -13.21 13.30
C GLN A 51 -7.50 -12.69 14.71
N LEU A 52 -6.77 -11.59 14.79
CA LEU A 52 -6.55 -10.90 16.05
C LEU A 52 -7.77 -10.06 16.42
N PRO A 53 -8.08 -9.89 17.72
CA PRO A 53 -9.06 -8.93 18.16
C PRO A 53 -8.70 -7.53 17.67
N TYR A 54 -9.68 -6.81 17.13
CA TYR A 54 -9.46 -5.45 16.68
C TYR A 54 -9.25 -4.52 17.89
N PRO A 55 -8.17 -3.72 17.93
CA PRO A 55 -7.82 -2.96 19.12
C PRO A 55 -8.54 -1.62 19.24
N GLY A 56 -9.24 -1.17 18.18
CA GLY A 56 -9.83 0.15 18.07
C GLY A 56 -11.34 0.21 18.35
N ASP A 57 -11.85 1.44 18.48
CA ASP A 57 -13.30 1.73 18.47
C ASP A 57 -13.79 1.88 17.02
N LEU A 58 -14.28 0.79 16.45
CA LEU A 58 -14.79 0.76 15.07
C LEU A 58 -15.83 1.85 14.78
N LYS A 59 -16.62 2.26 15.77
CA LYS A 59 -17.63 3.30 15.58
C LYS A 59 -17.00 4.69 15.41
N SER A 60 -16.05 5.04 16.25
CA SER A 60 -15.30 6.30 16.14
C SER A 60 -14.45 6.31 14.86
N GLU A 61 -13.78 5.20 14.55
CA GLU A 61 -12.94 5.09 13.34
C GLU A 61 -13.76 5.17 12.05
N ASN A 62 -14.95 4.59 12.00
CA ASN A 62 -15.83 4.72 10.85
C ASN A 62 -16.27 6.18 10.62
N LYS A 63 -16.59 6.92 11.67
CA LYS A 63 -16.92 8.35 11.56
C LYS A 63 -15.73 9.18 11.08
N ILE A 64 -14.53 8.90 11.60
CA ILE A 64 -13.29 9.55 11.18
C ILE A 64 -13.05 9.27 9.70
N GLN A 65 -13.08 8.02 9.29
CA GLN A 65 -12.90 7.61 7.89
C GLN A 65 -13.94 8.28 6.97
N ASN A 66 -15.19 8.36 7.38
CA ASN A 66 -16.26 9.00 6.62
C ASN A 66 -15.97 10.50 6.39
N LEU A 67 -15.49 11.22 7.41
CA LEU A 67 -15.09 12.62 7.25
C LEU A 67 -13.86 12.79 6.34
N ILE A 68 -12.89 11.89 6.44
CA ILE A 68 -11.74 11.90 5.54
C ILE A 68 -12.17 11.65 4.10
N LEU A 69 -13.02 10.66 3.86
CA LEU A 69 -13.58 10.35 2.54
C LEU A 69 -14.33 11.54 1.95
N TRP A 70 -15.17 12.19 2.75
CA TRP A 70 -15.91 13.39 2.36
C TRP A 70 -14.97 14.52 1.94
N ASN A 71 -14.02 14.89 2.80
CA ASN A 71 -13.07 15.96 2.53
C ASN A 71 -12.15 15.64 1.33
N ALA A 72 -11.69 14.40 1.20
CA ALA A 72 -10.87 13.97 0.07
C ALA A 72 -11.59 14.13 -1.28
N ALA A 73 -12.86 13.77 -1.34
CA ALA A 73 -13.68 13.96 -2.53
C ALA A 73 -13.90 15.44 -2.84
N LEU A 74 -14.13 16.26 -1.81
CA LEU A 74 -14.31 17.69 -1.95
C LEU A 74 -13.06 18.42 -2.42
N ILE A 75 -11.86 18.06 -1.93
CA ILE A 75 -10.58 18.64 -2.38
C ILE A 75 -10.49 18.59 -3.91
N VAL A 76 -10.78 17.44 -4.50
CA VAL A 76 -10.70 17.24 -5.94
C VAL A 76 -11.88 17.87 -6.68
N SER A 77 -13.10 17.65 -6.20
CA SER A 77 -14.32 18.13 -6.87
C SER A 77 -14.39 19.66 -6.89
N ASP A 78 -14.05 20.32 -5.78
CA ASP A 78 -14.05 21.78 -5.68
C ASP A 78 -12.95 22.40 -6.56
N ALA A 79 -11.74 21.87 -6.53
CA ALA A 79 -10.66 22.37 -7.37
C ALA A 79 -11.05 22.33 -8.86
N ASN A 80 -11.65 21.22 -9.32
CA ASN A 80 -12.09 21.09 -10.72
C ASN A 80 -13.34 21.92 -11.07
N ARG A 81 -14.14 22.34 -10.09
CA ARG A 81 -15.23 23.32 -10.34
C ARG A 81 -14.69 24.73 -10.54
N ARG A 82 -13.65 25.10 -9.79
CA ARG A 82 -13.05 26.43 -9.85
C ARG A 82 -12.07 26.60 -11.00
N ILE A 83 -11.31 25.58 -11.32
CA ILE A 83 -10.27 25.60 -12.35
C ILE A 83 -10.46 24.36 -13.22
N ASP A 84 -10.90 24.58 -14.47
CA ASP A 84 -11.10 23.46 -15.40
C ASP A 84 -9.77 22.78 -15.73
N GLY A 85 -9.79 21.45 -15.76
CA GLY A 85 -8.62 20.66 -16.10
C GLY A 85 -7.53 20.53 -15.02
N ILE A 86 -7.72 21.10 -13.80
CA ILE A 86 -6.73 20.98 -12.73
C ILE A 86 -6.46 19.53 -12.32
N GLY A 87 -7.43 18.65 -12.46
CA GLY A 87 -7.27 17.21 -12.27
C GLY A 87 -7.35 16.77 -10.80
N GLY A 88 -6.78 15.62 -10.50
CA GLY A 88 -6.87 14.92 -9.22
C GLY A 88 -7.66 13.62 -9.33
N HIS A 89 -7.69 12.83 -8.26
CA HIS A 89 -8.33 11.51 -8.22
C HIS A 89 -9.19 11.37 -6.96
N ILE A 90 -10.48 11.10 -7.14
CA ILE A 90 -11.42 10.85 -6.03
C ILE A 90 -11.39 9.34 -5.69
N SER A 91 -11.50 8.51 -6.70
CA SER A 91 -11.77 7.08 -6.60
C SER A 91 -10.62 6.22 -6.05
N SER A 92 -9.37 6.69 -6.15
CA SER A 92 -8.21 5.91 -5.69
C SER A 92 -8.15 5.86 -4.17
N TYR A 93 -8.31 7.00 -3.50
CA TYR A 93 -8.33 7.01 -2.04
C TYR A 93 -9.56 6.29 -1.48
N SER A 94 -10.75 6.51 -2.04
CA SER A 94 -11.96 5.86 -1.54
C SER A 94 -11.87 4.33 -1.57
N SER A 95 -11.17 3.76 -2.56
CA SER A 95 -10.93 2.31 -2.60
C SER A 95 -9.93 1.82 -1.55
N SER A 96 -9.00 2.65 -1.12
CA SER A 96 -7.92 2.29 -0.20
C SER A 96 -8.04 2.90 1.21
N ALA A 97 -9.11 3.65 1.48
CA ALA A 97 -9.27 4.39 2.73
C ALA A 97 -9.09 3.49 3.97
N THR A 98 -9.75 2.34 4.03
CA THR A 98 -9.61 1.41 5.16
C THR A 98 -8.18 0.92 5.35
N LEU A 99 -7.42 0.70 4.25
CA LEU A 99 -6.02 0.28 4.32
C LEU A 99 -5.15 1.36 4.98
N TYR A 100 -5.37 2.63 4.61
CA TYR A 100 -4.64 3.75 5.20
C TYR A 100 -5.08 4.01 6.65
N GLU A 101 -6.40 4.04 6.91
CA GLU A 101 -6.91 4.40 8.23
C GLU A 101 -6.54 3.38 9.30
N VAL A 102 -6.63 2.08 9.01
CA VAL A 102 -6.14 1.04 9.92
C VAL A 102 -4.63 1.17 10.15
N GLY A 103 -3.88 1.47 9.09
CA GLY A 103 -2.44 1.73 9.18
C GLY A 103 -2.11 2.92 10.09
N PHE A 104 -2.76 4.06 9.88
CA PHE A 104 -2.55 5.26 10.69
C PHE A 104 -3.00 5.10 12.16
N ASN A 105 -4.07 4.36 12.39
CA ASN A 105 -4.62 4.22 13.73
C ASN A 105 -3.90 3.16 14.57
N HIS A 106 -3.28 2.12 13.95
CA HIS A 106 -2.80 0.96 14.70
C HIS A 106 -1.41 0.42 14.33
N ILE A 107 -0.82 0.89 13.23
CA ILE A 107 0.40 0.27 12.67
C ILE A 107 1.55 1.26 12.51
N PHE A 108 1.36 2.34 11.74
CA PHE A 108 2.45 3.21 11.31
C PHE A 108 3.02 4.04 12.46
N ARG A 109 4.30 3.84 12.76
CA ARG A 109 4.98 4.52 13.87
C ARG A 109 5.57 5.84 13.43
N GLY A 110 5.26 6.89 14.20
CA GLY A 110 5.84 8.23 14.05
C GLY A 110 7.27 8.31 14.60
N LYS A 111 7.83 9.52 14.62
CA LYS A 111 9.25 9.79 14.91
C LYS A 111 9.48 10.49 16.25
N GLU A 112 8.45 10.67 17.08
CA GLU A 112 8.54 11.48 18.30
C GLU A 112 9.08 10.72 19.51
N ASN A 113 9.00 9.39 19.50
CA ASN A 113 9.46 8.52 20.59
C ASN A 113 10.96 8.12 20.48
N ASN A 114 11.83 9.07 20.08
CA ASN A 114 13.27 8.86 19.90
C ASN A 114 13.65 7.80 18.85
N GLY A 115 12.73 7.43 17.98
CA GLY A 115 12.94 6.46 16.90
C GLY A 115 13.03 7.12 15.52
N ILE A 116 13.46 6.35 14.54
CA ILE A 116 13.44 6.75 13.12
C ILE A 116 12.00 6.74 12.59
N GLY A 117 11.10 5.99 13.26
CA GLY A 117 9.73 5.76 12.81
C GLY A 117 9.67 4.87 11.57
N ASP A 118 8.51 4.84 10.94
CA ASP A 118 8.29 4.07 9.71
C ASP A 118 8.32 4.97 8.48
N ALA A 119 8.71 4.42 7.33
CA ALA A 119 8.69 5.10 6.04
C ALA A 119 7.39 4.75 5.30
N LEU A 120 6.64 5.76 4.86
CA LEU A 120 5.41 5.58 4.12
C LEU A 120 5.56 6.06 2.67
N TYR A 121 5.58 5.15 1.72
CA TYR A 121 5.46 5.43 0.30
C TYR A 121 3.99 5.41 -0.08
N ILE A 122 3.36 6.56 0.00
CA ILE A 122 1.94 6.73 -0.27
C ILE A 122 1.69 6.67 -1.78
N GLN A 123 0.71 5.91 -2.23
CA GLN A 123 0.30 5.93 -3.64
C GLN A 123 -0.06 7.37 -4.06
N GLY A 124 0.56 7.88 -5.12
CA GLY A 124 0.45 9.29 -5.52
C GLY A 124 -0.99 9.77 -5.68
N HIS A 125 -1.85 8.93 -6.28
CA HIS A 125 -3.29 9.21 -6.47
C HIS A 125 -4.09 9.33 -5.17
N CYS A 126 -3.56 8.86 -4.04
CA CYS A 126 -4.23 8.89 -2.74
C CYS A 126 -3.91 10.14 -1.91
N SER A 127 -3.08 11.06 -2.41
CA SER A 127 -2.72 12.31 -1.72
C SER A 127 -3.92 13.08 -1.15
N PRO A 128 -5.08 13.22 -1.84
CA PRO A 128 -6.21 13.95 -1.30
C PRO A 128 -6.72 13.39 0.04
N GLY A 129 -6.70 12.07 0.21
CA GLY A 129 -7.11 11.47 1.49
C GLY A 129 -6.13 11.74 2.61
N ILE A 130 -4.82 11.73 2.30
CA ILE A 130 -3.79 12.05 3.30
C ILE A 130 -3.88 13.54 3.70
N TYR A 131 -4.17 14.43 2.76
CA TYR A 131 -4.44 15.84 3.08
C TYR A 131 -5.70 16.03 3.91
N ALA A 132 -6.77 15.29 3.58
CA ALA A 132 -8.02 15.32 4.33
C ALA A 132 -7.81 14.85 5.78
N ARG A 133 -7.04 13.76 5.99
CA ARG A 133 -6.67 13.32 7.33
C ARG A 133 -5.84 14.36 8.07
N ALA A 134 -4.79 14.91 7.44
CA ALA A 134 -3.94 15.93 8.05
C ALA A 134 -4.71 17.23 8.37
N PHE A 135 -5.76 17.54 7.64
CA PHE A 135 -6.69 18.62 7.96
C PHE A 135 -7.46 18.34 9.27
N LEU A 136 -8.02 17.15 9.42
CA LEU A 136 -8.69 16.74 10.66
C LEU A 136 -7.72 16.64 11.87
N GLU A 137 -6.43 16.41 11.60
CA GLU A 137 -5.35 16.45 12.60
C GLU A 137 -4.89 17.90 12.93
N GLY A 138 -5.49 18.93 12.32
CA GLY A 138 -5.10 20.33 12.51
C GLY A 138 -3.77 20.76 11.87
N ARG A 139 -3.21 19.95 10.97
CA ARG A 139 -1.88 20.14 10.35
C ARG A 139 -1.94 20.81 8.99
N ILE A 140 -3.09 20.82 8.34
CA ILE A 140 -3.36 21.46 7.06
C ILE A 140 -4.57 22.37 7.25
N SER A 141 -4.50 23.60 6.72
CA SER A 141 -5.59 24.57 6.82
C SER A 141 -6.66 24.34 5.73
N LYS A 142 -7.85 24.83 5.97
CA LYS A 142 -8.94 24.84 4.97
C LYS A 142 -8.55 25.63 3.71
N GLU A 143 -7.74 26.66 3.84
CA GLU A 143 -7.23 27.43 2.72
C GLU A 143 -6.30 26.58 1.85
N GLN A 144 -5.40 25.84 2.47
CA GLN A 144 -4.51 24.91 1.75
C GLN A 144 -5.29 23.83 1.01
N LEU A 145 -6.34 23.23 1.63
CA LEU A 145 -7.22 22.29 0.94
C LEU A 145 -7.87 22.93 -0.30
N THR A 146 -8.33 24.18 -0.15
CA THR A 146 -8.95 24.96 -1.22
C THR A 146 -7.98 25.22 -2.38
N ASN A 147 -6.68 25.35 -2.08
CA ASN A 147 -5.61 25.60 -3.04
C ASN A 147 -4.91 24.32 -3.53
N PHE A 148 -5.62 23.19 -3.56
CA PHE A 148 -5.10 21.93 -4.08
C PHE A 148 -4.56 22.08 -5.52
N ARG A 149 -3.34 21.60 -5.77
CA ARG A 149 -2.61 21.70 -7.04
C ARG A 149 -2.29 23.13 -7.48
N GLN A 150 -2.20 24.06 -6.54
CA GLN A 150 -1.85 25.47 -6.81
C GLN A 150 -0.61 25.91 -6.02
N GLU A 151 0.16 24.97 -5.47
CA GLU A 151 1.34 25.21 -4.63
C GLU A 151 2.44 26.04 -5.29
N ALA A 152 2.46 26.11 -6.62
CA ALA A 152 3.40 26.96 -7.36
C ALA A 152 3.06 28.46 -7.27
N PHE A 153 1.82 28.80 -6.94
CA PHE A 153 1.30 30.18 -6.99
C PHE A 153 0.69 30.65 -5.67
N LYS A 154 0.38 29.72 -4.76
CA LYS A 154 -0.31 29.98 -3.51
C LYS A 154 0.20 29.07 -2.41
N ASP A 155 -0.14 29.37 -1.15
CA ASP A 155 -0.06 28.36 -0.09
C ASP A 155 -1.09 27.28 -0.36
N GLY A 156 -0.63 26.18 -0.95
CA GLY A 156 -1.47 25.10 -1.48
C GLY A 156 -0.82 23.74 -1.34
N LEU A 157 -1.53 22.74 -1.85
CA LEU A 157 -1.14 21.34 -1.72
C LEU A 157 -0.63 20.80 -3.05
N SER A 158 0.48 20.05 -3.01
CA SER A 158 1.07 19.43 -4.18
C SER A 158 0.15 18.36 -4.79
N SER A 159 0.30 18.15 -6.10
CA SER A 159 -0.49 17.15 -6.85
C SER A 159 -0.32 15.73 -6.33
N TYR A 160 0.93 15.40 -5.96
CA TYR A 160 1.39 14.11 -5.45
C TYR A 160 2.36 14.32 -4.30
N PRO A 161 2.74 13.28 -3.56
CA PRO A 161 3.81 13.39 -2.57
C PRO A 161 5.07 14.02 -3.16
N HIS A 162 5.45 15.20 -2.65
CA HIS A 162 6.54 15.98 -3.20
C HIS A 162 7.34 16.71 -2.11
N PRO A 163 8.47 16.14 -1.63
CA PRO A 163 9.25 16.68 -0.51
C PRO A 163 9.84 18.07 -0.73
N ARG A 164 9.98 18.54 -1.96
CA ARG A 164 10.49 19.89 -2.24
C ARG A 164 9.40 20.97 -2.20
N LEU A 165 8.17 20.62 -2.58
CA LEU A 165 7.03 21.54 -2.59
C LEU A 165 6.39 21.64 -1.21
N MET A 166 6.33 20.53 -0.46
CA MET A 166 5.82 20.50 0.91
C MET A 166 6.90 19.94 1.84
N LYS A 167 7.86 20.78 2.20
CA LYS A 167 9.16 20.41 2.80
C LYS A 167 9.05 19.74 4.16
N ASP A 168 8.07 20.11 4.95
CA ASP A 168 7.89 19.64 6.32
C ASP A 168 6.83 18.53 6.41
N PHE A 169 6.18 18.20 5.29
CA PHE A 169 5.09 17.23 5.22
C PHE A 169 5.53 15.94 4.53
N TRP A 170 5.82 15.98 3.22
CA TRP A 170 6.17 14.79 2.47
C TRP A 170 7.62 14.36 2.66
N GLU A 171 7.83 13.06 2.92
CA GLU A 171 9.17 12.48 3.07
C GLU A 171 9.67 11.87 1.78
N TYR A 172 8.80 11.16 1.08
CA TYR A 172 9.15 10.38 -0.11
C TYR A 172 8.31 10.81 -1.30
N PRO A 173 8.94 11.03 -2.48
CA PRO A 173 8.20 11.34 -3.70
C PRO A 173 7.60 10.07 -4.29
N THR A 174 6.33 10.14 -4.70
CA THR A 174 5.64 9.07 -5.42
C THR A 174 4.72 9.64 -6.48
N VAL A 175 4.46 8.86 -7.53
CA VAL A 175 3.62 9.28 -8.65
C VAL A 175 2.77 8.15 -9.23
N SER A 176 2.81 6.94 -8.66
CA SER A 176 2.08 5.74 -9.11
C SER A 176 2.48 5.27 -10.53
N MET A 177 3.79 5.25 -10.82
CA MET A 177 4.38 4.81 -12.09
C MET A 177 5.57 3.86 -11.88
N GLY A 178 5.54 3.03 -10.82
CA GLY A 178 6.53 2.00 -10.54
C GLY A 178 7.78 2.46 -9.77
N LEU A 179 8.07 3.74 -9.72
CA LEU A 179 9.25 4.27 -9.00
C LEU A 179 9.09 4.24 -7.49
N GLY A 180 7.86 4.39 -6.99
CA GLY A 180 7.56 4.32 -5.55
C GLY A 180 7.98 2.99 -4.92
N PRO A 181 7.51 1.84 -5.42
CA PRO A 181 7.91 0.52 -4.91
C PRO A 181 9.40 0.25 -5.05
N LEU A 182 10.03 0.63 -6.16
CA LEU A 182 11.48 0.50 -6.32
C LEU A 182 12.24 1.33 -5.27
N ALA A 183 11.84 2.57 -5.04
CA ALA A 183 12.43 3.43 -4.02
C ALA A 183 12.23 2.88 -2.61
N ALA A 184 11.06 2.30 -2.32
CA ALA A 184 10.77 1.65 -1.03
C ALA A 184 11.69 0.44 -0.78
N VAL A 185 11.95 -0.39 -1.79
CA VAL A 185 12.91 -1.49 -1.70
C VAL A 185 14.31 -0.96 -1.39
N MET A 186 14.76 0.09 -2.08
CA MET A 186 16.07 0.70 -1.83
C MET A 186 16.15 1.34 -0.44
N GLN A 187 15.06 1.94 0.05
CA GLN A 187 14.99 2.48 1.41
C GLN A 187 15.08 1.36 2.47
N ALA A 188 14.35 0.27 2.31
CA ALA A 188 14.40 -0.87 3.22
C ALA A 188 15.81 -1.48 3.28
N ARG A 189 16.42 -1.66 2.10
CA ARG A 189 17.80 -2.11 1.96
C ARG A 189 18.80 -1.19 2.65
N PHE A 190 18.65 0.12 2.44
CA PHE A 190 19.56 1.11 3.02
C PHE A 190 19.42 1.19 4.54
N TRP A 191 18.23 1.04 5.09
CA TRP A 191 18.03 0.97 6.52
C TRP A 191 18.69 -0.26 7.16
N LYS A 192 18.60 -1.43 6.53
CA LYS A 192 19.37 -2.60 6.98
C LYS A 192 20.88 -2.34 6.95
N TYR A 193 21.38 -1.69 5.89
CA TYR A 193 22.79 -1.28 5.82
C TYR A 193 23.19 -0.37 6.97
N LEU A 194 22.41 0.66 7.28
CA LEU A 194 22.68 1.58 8.38
C LEU A 194 22.73 0.86 9.74
N HIS A 195 21.76 -0.03 9.97
CA HIS A 195 21.71 -0.84 11.19
C HIS A 195 22.92 -1.75 11.32
N MET A 196 23.21 -2.54 10.30
CA MET A 196 24.37 -3.47 10.29
C MET A 196 25.72 -2.78 10.43
N ARG A 197 25.82 -1.53 10.00
CA ARG A 197 27.02 -0.70 10.18
C ARG A 197 27.06 0.02 11.53
N GLY A 198 26.02 -0.08 12.35
CA GLY A 198 25.92 0.66 13.60
C GLY A 198 25.80 2.18 13.43
N LEU A 199 25.39 2.65 12.24
CA LEU A 199 25.26 4.08 11.92
C LEU A 199 23.92 4.67 12.39
N ALA A 200 22.88 3.84 12.43
CA ALA A 200 21.56 4.19 12.98
C ALA A 200 20.83 2.92 13.44
N ASP A 201 20.07 3.02 14.50
CA ASP A 201 19.20 1.93 14.92
C ASP A 201 17.88 1.99 14.15
N THR A 202 17.76 1.12 13.17
CA THR A 202 16.58 0.93 12.32
C THR A 202 15.95 -0.46 12.50
N SER A 203 16.33 -1.18 13.58
CA SER A 203 15.87 -2.56 13.81
C SER A 203 14.36 -2.71 13.87
N GLU A 204 13.69 -1.71 14.44
CA GLU A 204 12.24 -1.69 14.57
C GLU A 204 11.52 -0.96 13.44
N SER A 205 12.24 -0.24 12.58
CA SER A 205 11.64 0.60 11.53
C SER A 205 11.25 -0.21 10.30
N ARG A 206 10.07 0.06 9.77
CA ARG A 206 9.53 -0.61 8.58
C ARG A 206 9.26 0.37 7.45
N VAL A 207 9.35 -0.13 6.23
CA VAL A 207 8.98 0.59 5.01
C VAL A 207 7.67 0.01 4.51
N PHE A 208 6.65 0.86 4.44
CA PHE A 208 5.35 0.53 3.87
C PHE A 208 5.20 1.20 2.51
N ALA A 209 4.88 0.42 1.48
CA ALA A 209 4.68 0.94 0.13
C ALA A 209 3.28 0.59 -0.39
N PHE A 210 2.52 1.61 -0.75
CA PHE A 210 1.17 1.48 -1.29
C PHE A 210 1.16 1.63 -2.81
N LEU A 211 0.61 0.63 -3.48
CA LEU A 211 0.50 0.57 -4.93
C LEU A 211 -0.94 0.31 -5.36
N GLY A 212 -1.27 0.73 -6.59
CA GLY A 212 -2.43 0.20 -7.30
C GLY A 212 -2.07 -1.06 -8.10
N ASP A 213 -3.06 -1.90 -8.36
CA ASP A 213 -2.89 -3.10 -9.18
C ASP A 213 -2.45 -2.80 -10.63
N GLY A 214 -2.90 -1.66 -11.19
CA GLY A 214 -2.42 -1.19 -12.49
C GLY A 214 -0.95 -0.73 -12.50
N GLU A 215 -0.41 -0.26 -11.36
CA GLU A 215 0.99 0.12 -11.23
C GLU A 215 1.94 -1.08 -11.27
N MET A 216 1.42 -2.29 -11.04
CA MET A 216 2.18 -3.53 -11.15
C MET A 216 2.51 -3.93 -12.60
N ASP A 217 1.97 -3.24 -13.60
CA ASP A 217 2.38 -3.44 -15.00
C ASP A 217 3.69 -2.69 -15.34
N GLU A 218 4.12 -1.76 -14.49
CA GLU A 218 5.38 -1.04 -14.69
C GLU A 218 6.58 -1.97 -14.45
N PRO A 219 7.56 -1.99 -15.37
CA PRO A 219 8.74 -2.85 -15.25
C PRO A 219 9.50 -2.67 -13.92
N GLU A 220 9.57 -1.45 -13.42
CA GLU A 220 10.23 -1.09 -12.16
C GLU A 220 9.55 -1.73 -10.95
N SER A 221 8.20 -1.80 -10.95
CA SER A 221 7.45 -2.49 -9.91
C SER A 221 7.78 -3.98 -9.87
N ILE A 222 7.83 -4.63 -11.04
CA ILE A 222 8.14 -6.07 -11.15
C ILE A 222 9.60 -6.34 -10.80
N ALA A 223 10.54 -5.54 -11.30
CA ALA A 223 11.97 -5.73 -11.03
C ALA A 223 12.30 -5.60 -9.54
N SER A 224 11.61 -4.72 -8.81
CA SER A 224 11.82 -4.50 -7.39
C SER A 224 11.55 -5.75 -6.53
N ILE A 225 10.62 -6.61 -6.96
CA ILE A 225 10.19 -7.82 -6.24
C ILE A 225 11.37 -8.80 -6.07
N ALA A 226 12.12 -9.05 -7.15
CA ALA A 226 13.24 -10.00 -7.12
C ALA A 226 14.39 -9.52 -6.21
N VAL A 227 14.64 -8.21 -6.18
CA VAL A 227 15.68 -7.63 -5.31
C VAL A 227 15.32 -7.81 -3.84
N ALA A 228 14.11 -7.45 -3.46
CA ALA A 228 13.67 -7.53 -2.06
C ALA A 228 13.65 -8.99 -1.55
N GLY A 229 13.17 -9.94 -2.35
CA GLY A 229 13.15 -11.34 -1.98
C GLY A 229 14.55 -11.93 -1.83
N ARG A 230 15.46 -11.64 -2.77
CA ARG A 230 16.85 -12.10 -2.72
C ARG A 230 17.62 -11.59 -1.50
N GLU A 231 17.37 -10.34 -1.09
CA GLU A 231 18.02 -9.72 0.06
C GLU A 231 17.28 -9.94 1.39
N ASN A 232 16.18 -10.68 1.33
CA ASN A 232 15.33 -10.99 2.49
C ASN A 232 14.99 -9.75 3.33
N LEU A 233 14.40 -8.73 2.70
CA LEU A 233 14.09 -7.46 3.34
C LEU A 233 12.85 -7.58 4.25
N ASP A 234 13.01 -8.13 5.45
CA ASP A 234 11.96 -8.35 6.46
C ASP A 234 11.35 -7.04 7.02
N ASN A 235 11.98 -5.92 6.75
CA ASN A 235 11.52 -4.58 7.10
C ASN A 235 10.68 -3.91 5.98
N LEU A 236 10.31 -4.64 4.91
CA LEU A 236 9.52 -4.14 3.80
C LEU A 236 8.14 -4.79 3.73
N ILE A 237 7.10 -3.97 3.75
CA ILE A 237 5.71 -4.38 3.57
C ILE A 237 5.10 -3.60 2.41
N VAL A 238 4.68 -4.33 1.37
CA VAL A 238 4.00 -3.77 0.21
C VAL A 238 2.49 -4.01 0.33
N ILE A 239 1.68 -3.00 0.08
CA ILE A 239 0.22 -3.07 0.09
C ILE A 239 -0.30 -2.77 -1.31
N ILE A 240 -0.88 -3.76 -1.97
CA ILE A 240 -1.47 -3.58 -3.30
C ILE A 240 -2.98 -3.43 -3.17
N ASN A 241 -3.46 -2.24 -3.52
CA ASN A 241 -4.87 -1.94 -3.63
C ASN A 241 -5.42 -2.56 -4.92
N CYS A 242 -5.93 -3.79 -4.84
CA CYS A 242 -6.47 -4.56 -5.96
C CYS A 242 -7.94 -4.19 -6.17
N ASN A 243 -8.19 -3.05 -6.79
CA ASN A 243 -9.54 -2.61 -7.14
C ASN A 243 -9.98 -3.10 -8.54
N LEU A 244 -9.14 -3.88 -9.20
CA LEU A 244 -9.34 -4.56 -10.47
C LEU A 244 -9.55 -3.63 -11.68
N GLN A 245 -9.26 -2.34 -11.56
CA GLN A 245 -9.51 -1.34 -12.59
C GLN A 245 -8.28 -0.51 -12.94
N ARG A 246 -8.01 -0.39 -14.23
CA ARG A 246 -7.11 0.61 -14.84
C ARG A 246 -7.85 1.92 -15.15
N LEU A 247 -7.26 2.70 -16.07
CA LEU A 247 -7.85 3.96 -16.55
C LEU A 247 -9.17 3.76 -17.30
N ASP A 248 -9.22 2.78 -18.20
CA ASP A 248 -10.30 2.60 -19.18
C ASP A 248 -10.97 1.22 -19.09
N GLY A 249 -10.72 0.44 -18.05
CA GLY A 249 -11.32 -0.88 -17.92
C GLY A 249 -10.69 -1.76 -16.83
N PRO A 250 -11.00 -3.04 -16.80
CA PRO A 250 -10.43 -3.98 -15.83
C PRO A 250 -8.93 -4.21 -16.08
N VAL A 251 -8.18 -4.48 -15.01
CA VAL A 251 -6.75 -4.82 -15.09
C VAL A 251 -6.57 -6.12 -15.88
N ARG A 252 -7.41 -7.12 -15.59
CA ARG A 252 -7.50 -8.38 -16.34
C ARG A 252 -8.97 -8.71 -16.59
N GLY A 253 -9.39 -8.78 -17.84
CA GLY A 253 -10.79 -9.10 -18.17
C GLY A 253 -11.15 -10.56 -17.94
N ASN A 254 -10.24 -11.48 -18.28
CA ASN A 254 -10.50 -12.92 -18.36
C ASN A 254 -9.68 -13.76 -17.37
N SER A 255 -9.02 -13.15 -16.38
CA SER A 255 -8.21 -13.86 -15.38
C SER A 255 -8.40 -13.23 -14.00
N LYS A 256 -7.53 -13.59 -13.06
CA LYS A 256 -7.51 -13.08 -11.68
C LYS A 256 -6.14 -12.48 -11.40
N VAL A 257 -6.05 -11.16 -11.43
CA VAL A 257 -4.80 -10.42 -11.22
C VAL A 257 -4.19 -10.70 -9.84
N ILE A 258 -5.03 -10.84 -8.82
CA ILE A 258 -4.57 -11.16 -7.45
C ILE A 258 -3.83 -12.51 -7.43
N GLN A 259 -4.34 -13.51 -8.16
CA GLN A 259 -3.69 -14.82 -8.28
C GLN A 259 -2.39 -14.75 -9.10
N GLU A 260 -2.31 -13.86 -10.09
CA GLU A 260 -1.07 -13.60 -10.82
C GLU A 260 -0.01 -12.99 -9.89
N PHE A 261 -0.39 -11.98 -9.12
CA PHE A 261 0.52 -11.34 -8.14
C PHE A 261 0.94 -12.32 -7.05
N GLU A 262 0.02 -13.14 -6.52
CA GLU A 262 0.39 -14.17 -5.56
C GLU A 262 1.51 -15.07 -6.11
N GLY A 263 1.36 -15.56 -7.35
CA GLY A 263 2.36 -16.40 -7.99
C GLY A 263 3.70 -15.70 -8.18
N LEU A 264 3.69 -14.43 -8.57
CA LEU A 264 4.87 -13.61 -8.79
C LEU A 264 5.66 -13.37 -7.48
N TYR A 265 4.98 -12.91 -6.44
CA TYR A 265 5.61 -12.61 -5.15
C TYR A 265 6.09 -13.88 -4.43
N ARG A 266 5.30 -14.96 -4.41
CA ARG A 266 5.71 -16.26 -3.86
C ARG A 266 6.93 -16.82 -4.59
N GLY A 267 6.98 -16.70 -5.92
CA GLY A 267 8.11 -17.13 -6.74
C GLY A 267 9.41 -16.42 -6.41
N ALA A 268 9.33 -15.19 -5.90
CA ALA A 268 10.45 -14.39 -5.46
C ALA A 268 10.77 -14.52 -3.95
N GLY A 269 10.08 -15.40 -3.22
CA GLY A 269 10.37 -15.66 -1.80
C GLY A 269 9.66 -14.74 -0.81
N TRP A 270 8.64 -13.99 -1.23
CA TRP A 270 7.87 -13.12 -0.35
C TRP A 270 6.81 -13.87 0.45
N THR A 271 6.49 -13.37 1.63
CA THR A 271 5.25 -13.71 2.35
C THR A 271 4.08 -13.00 1.70
N VAL A 272 3.09 -13.77 1.22
CA VAL A 272 1.92 -13.21 0.54
C VAL A 272 0.68 -13.37 1.41
N ILE A 273 0.00 -12.25 1.68
CA ILE A 273 -1.20 -12.18 2.51
C ILE A 273 -2.34 -11.64 1.66
N LYS A 274 -3.32 -12.49 1.37
CA LYS A 274 -4.53 -12.11 0.62
C LYS A 274 -5.62 -11.66 1.57
N VAL A 275 -6.23 -10.52 1.28
CA VAL A 275 -7.38 -9.93 1.99
C VAL A 275 -8.49 -9.72 0.98
N LEU A 276 -9.24 -10.78 0.68
CA LEU A 276 -10.18 -10.82 -0.45
C LEU A 276 -11.61 -10.53 -0.02
N TRP A 277 -12.04 -11.14 1.07
CA TRP A 277 -13.43 -11.21 1.48
C TRP A 277 -13.63 -10.63 2.86
N SER A 278 -14.68 -9.80 3.01
CA SER A 278 -15.08 -9.21 4.30
C SER A 278 -15.64 -10.26 5.27
N SER A 279 -15.83 -9.86 6.51
CA SER A 279 -16.46 -10.67 7.56
C SER A 279 -17.88 -11.13 7.20
N GLY A 280 -18.57 -10.42 6.29
CA GLY A 280 -19.88 -10.84 5.77
C GLY A 280 -19.86 -12.21 5.10
N TRP A 281 -18.75 -12.59 4.48
CA TRP A 281 -18.56 -13.90 3.84
C TRP A 281 -18.24 -15.05 4.82
N ASP A 282 -17.71 -14.72 6.01
CA ASP A 282 -17.21 -15.74 6.95
C ASP A 282 -18.30 -16.76 7.31
N ARG A 283 -19.53 -16.28 7.58
CA ARG A 283 -20.67 -17.15 7.92
C ARG A 283 -20.97 -18.14 6.80
N LEU A 284 -20.95 -17.70 5.55
CA LEU A 284 -21.22 -18.55 4.39
C LEU A 284 -20.13 -19.62 4.22
N MET A 285 -18.87 -19.22 4.36
CA MET A 285 -17.74 -20.13 4.23
C MET A 285 -17.66 -21.16 5.38
N MET A 286 -18.07 -20.78 6.59
CA MET A 286 -18.12 -21.69 7.73
C MET A 286 -19.30 -22.67 7.69
N ALA A 287 -20.46 -22.22 7.23
CA ALA A 287 -21.67 -23.04 7.15
C ALA A 287 -21.60 -24.08 6.02
N GLU A 288 -20.70 -23.90 5.06
CA GLU A 288 -20.64 -24.66 3.83
C GLU A 288 -19.48 -25.67 3.85
N SER A 289 -19.80 -26.95 4.12
CA SER A 289 -18.80 -28.05 4.24
C SER A 289 -18.29 -28.57 2.89
N LYS A 290 -18.95 -28.24 1.79
CA LYS A 290 -18.71 -28.85 0.46
C LYS A 290 -17.81 -27.99 -0.46
N GLY A 291 -17.46 -26.77 -0.05
CA GLY A 291 -16.63 -25.86 -0.85
C GLY A 291 -17.33 -25.29 -2.10
N ILE A 292 -18.67 -25.28 -2.13
CA ILE A 292 -19.44 -24.82 -3.31
C ILE A 292 -19.33 -23.32 -3.48
N VAL A 293 -19.39 -22.56 -2.38
CA VAL A 293 -19.22 -21.08 -2.42
C VAL A 293 -17.83 -20.73 -2.90
N LEU A 294 -16.80 -21.41 -2.39
CA LEU A 294 -15.42 -21.22 -2.84
C LEU A 294 -15.26 -21.57 -4.33
N ALA A 295 -15.79 -22.70 -4.77
CA ALA A 295 -15.75 -23.09 -6.18
C ALA A 295 -16.37 -21.99 -7.08
N ARG A 296 -17.51 -21.44 -6.66
CA ARG A 296 -18.14 -20.33 -7.37
C ARG A 296 -17.26 -19.07 -7.39
N MET A 297 -16.64 -18.72 -6.28
CA MET A 297 -15.70 -17.58 -6.20
C MET A 297 -14.48 -17.79 -7.13
N GLU A 298 -14.03 -19.03 -7.28
CA GLU A 298 -12.91 -19.35 -8.16
C GLU A 298 -13.27 -19.35 -9.65
N GLU A 299 -14.52 -19.59 -10.01
CA GLU A 299 -14.99 -19.51 -11.39
C GLU A 299 -15.08 -18.07 -11.92
N ILE A 300 -15.49 -17.11 -11.07
CA ILE A 300 -15.75 -15.73 -11.47
C ILE A 300 -14.42 -15.01 -11.73
N ASN A 301 -14.26 -14.44 -12.93
CA ASN A 301 -13.10 -13.63 -13.31
C ASN A 301 -13.17 -12.19 -12.77
N ASP A 302 -12.08 -11.42 -12.93
CA ASP A 302 -11.99 -10.05 -12.42
C ASP A 302 -13.02 -9.10 -13.04
N GLY A 303 -13.31 -9.24 -14.33
CA GLY A 303 -14.30 -8.41 -15.01
C GLY A 303 -15.72 -8.65 -14.46
N ASP A 304 -16.08 -9.91 -14.19
CA ASP A 304 -17.35 -10.25 -13.59
C ASP A 304 -17.42 -9.82 -12.12
N TRP A 305 -16.34 -9.99 -11.34
CA TRP A 305 -16.28 -9.47 -9.98
C TRP A 305 -16.45 -7.95 -9.92
N GLN A 306 -15.83 -7.22 -10.84
CA GLN A 306 -16.00 -5.78 -10.96
C GLN A 306 -17.47 -5.43 -11.24
N ARG A 307 -18.08 -6.07 -12.24
CA ARG A 307 -19.48 -5.86 -12.60
C ARG A 307 -20.43 -6.21 -11.44
N MET A 308 -20.21 -7.34 -10.77
CA MET A 308 -21.04 -7.76 -9.64
C MET A 308 -20.99 -6.80 -8.45
N SER A 309 -19.92 -6.00 -8.29
CA SER A 309 -19.83 -5.01 -7.22
C SER A 309 -20.81 -3.83 -7.39
N THR A 310 -21.42 -3.70 -8.57
CA THR A 310 -22.36 -2.62 -8.89
C THR A 310 -23.83 -3.08 -8.92
N LEU A 311 -24.10 -4.34 -8.62
CA LEU A 311 -25.43 -4.93 -8.71
C LEU A 311 -26.25 -4.70 -7.44
N GLU A 312 -27.53 -4.43 -7.64
CA GLU A 312 -28.53 -4.47 -6.58
C GLU A 312 -28.64 -5.90 -5.99
N PRO A 313 -29.03 -6.05 -4.71
CA PRO A 313 -29.06 -7.35 -4.04
C PRO A 313 -29.81 -8.46 -4.79
N ALA A 314 -30.93 -8.14 -5.41
CA ALA A 314 -31.71 -9.12 -6.17
C ALA A 314 -30.96 -9.65 -7.41
N LEU A 315 -30.24 -8.76 -8.13
CA LEU A 315 -29.44 -9.14 -9.29
C LEU A 315 -28.19 -9.89 -8.86
N PHE A 316 -27.50 -9.42 -7.80
CA PHE A 316 -26.36 -10.15 -7.25
C PHE A 316 -26.74 -11.57 -6.84
N ARG A 317 -27.87 -11.73 -6.15
CA ARG A 317 -28.42 -13.04 -5.75
C ARG A 317 -28.63 -13.95 -6.97
N SER A 318 -29.26 -13.43 -8.02
CA SER A 318 -29.53 -14.21 -9.23
C SER A 318 -28.26 -14.60 -9.98
N GLU A 319 -27.25 -13.74 -10.02
CA GLU A 319 -26.02 -14.02 -10.79
C GLU A 319 -25.00 -14.86 -10.02
N PHE A 320 -24.82 -14.60 -8.72
CA PHE A 320 -23.84 -15.33 -7.94
C PHE A 320 -24.38 -16.70 -7.51
N PHE A 321 -25.62 -16.76 -7.00
CA PHE A 321 -26.14 -17.94 -6.35
C PHE A 321 -26.94 -18.90 -7.27
N SER A 322 -27.30 -18.51 -8.49
CA SER A 322 -28.12 -19.38 -9.38
C SER A 322 -27.33 -20.42 -10.17
N SER A 323 -26.01 -20.51 -10.01
CA SER A 323 -25.19 -21.45 -10.79
C SER A 323 -25.46 -22.93 -10.49
N ASN A 324 -25.99 -23.26 -9.32
CA ASN A 324 -26.49 -24.59 -8.96
C ASN A 324 -27.52 -24.54 -7.82
N ALA A 325 -28.28 -25.60 -7.65
CA ALA A 325 -29.39 -25.65 -6.70
C ALA A 325 -28.97 -25.42 -5.22
N ALA A 326 -27.80 -25.89 -4.81
CA ALA A 326 -27.33 -25.72 -3.45
C ALA A 326 -26.93 -24.26 -3.16
N LEU A 327 -26.28 -23.58 -4.11
CA LEU A 327 -26.03 -22.13 -4.01
C LEU A 327 -27.33 -21.33 -4.01
N GLU A 328 -28.30 -21.73 -4.83
CA GLU A 328 -29.61 -21.06 -4.89
C GLU A 328 -30.34 -21.09 -3.54
N GLU A 329 -30.28 -22.22 -2.82
CA GLU A 329 -30.85 -22.32 -1.47
C GLU A 329 -30.13 -21.39 -0.49
N ILE A 330 -28.79 -21.31 -0.55
CA ILE A 330 -28.03 -20.36 0.26
C ILE A 330 -28.47 -18.93 -0.06
N GLY A 331 -28.53 -18.56 -1.34
CA GLY A 331 -28.93 -17.23 -1.78
C GLY A 331 -30.34 -16.82 -1.33
N LYS A 332 -31.28 -17.77 -1.31
CA LYS A 332 -32.66 -17.55 -0.82
C LYS A 332 -32.71 -17.33 0.70
N SER A 333 -31.78 -17.90 1.45
CA SER A 333 -31.72 -17.76 2.90
C SER A 333 -31.20 -16.41 3.39
N LEU A 334 -30.55 -15.64 2.51
CA LEU A 334 -29.96 -14.34 2.84
C LEU A 334 -30.94 -13.19 2.62
N SER A 335 -31.00 -12.28 3.57
CA SER A 335 -31.67 -10.98 3.39
C SER A 335 -30.87 -10.07 2.44
N ASP A 336 -31.49 -9.02 1.92
CA ASP A 336 -30.82 -8.03 1.08
C ASP A 336 -29.68 -7.31 1.84
N ASN A 337 -29.86 -7.04 3.12
CA ASN A 337 -28.81 -6.45 3.97
C ASN A 337 -27.62 -7.38 4.14
N GLU A 338 -27.85 -8.69 4.29
CA GLU A 338 -26.74 -9.67 4.33
C GLU A 338 -26.00 -9.73 3.00
N ILE A 339 -26.70 -9.64 1.87
CA ILE A 339 -26.07 -9.56 0.53
C ILE A 339 -25.24 -8.29 0.37
N LEU A 340 -25.76 -7.14 0.81
CA LEU A 340 -24.99 -5.88 0.81
C LEU A 340 -23.76 -5.96 1.71
N GLY A 341 -23.78 -6.80 2.75
CA GLY A 341 -22.64 -7.09 3.62
C GLY A 341 -21.57 -7.99 2.98
N LEU A 342 -21.83 -8.63 1.83
CA LEU A 342 -20.88 -9.47 1.10
C LEU A 342 -19.87 -8.62 0.32
N THR A 343 -19.09 -7.83 1.03
CA THR A 343 -18.15 -6.87 0.46
C THR A 343 -16.74 -7.45 0.30
N ARG A 344 -15.80 -6.61 -0.13
CA ARG A 344 -14.39 -6.98 -0.32
C ARG A 344 -13.61 -6.80 0.98
N GLY A 345 -12.61 -7.67 1.20
CA GLY A 345 -11.83 -7.71 2.44
C GLY A 345 -11.01 -6.45 2.70
N GLY A 346 -10.57 -5.76 1.64
CA GLY A 346 -9.85 -4.49 1.77
C GLY A 346 -10.66 -3.32 2.33
N HIS A 347 -11.99 -3.50 2.47
CA HIS A 347 -12.89 -2.55 3.14
C HIS A 347 -13.27 -2.98 4.56
N ASP A 348 -12.73 -4.11 5.05
CA ASP A 348 -13.01 -4.64 6.38
C ASP A 348 -11.82 -4.37 7.32
N PRO A 349 -11.96 -3.47 8.30
CA PRO A 349 -10.85 -3.08 9.17
C PRO A 349 -10.29 -4.24 10.00
N ILE A 350 -11.11 -5.24 10.37
CA ILE A 350 -10.66 -6.41 11.15
C ILE A 350 -9.75 -7.29 10.30
N LYS A 351 -10.14 -7.53 9.04
CA LYS A 351 -9.35 -8.31 8.07
C LYS A 351 -8.04 -7.59 7.74
N VAL A 352 -8.11 -6.28 7.51
CA VAL A 352 -6.94 -5.44 7.19
C VAL A 352 -5.97 -5.37 8.37
N TYR A 353 -6.45 -5.15 9.60
CA TYR A 353 -5.61 -5.15 10.80
C TYR A 353 -4.87 -6.48 10.98
N SER A 354 -5.58 -7.60 10.89
CA SER A 354 -4.97 -8.93 10.99
C SER A 354 -3.91 -9.16 9.91
N ALA A 355 -4.13 -8.65 8.70
CA ALA A 355 -3.15 -8.74 7.61
C ALA A 355 -1.89 -7.92 7.88
N PHE A 356 -2.02 -6.69 8.37
CA PHE A 356 -0.85 -5.90 8.77
C PHE A 356 -0.04 -6.58 9.87
N LYS A 357 -0.71 -7.11 10.90
CA LYS A 357 -0.01 -7.79 11.99
C LYS A 357 0.71 -9.06 11.53
N ALA A 358 0.12 -9.80 10.60
CA ALA A 358 0.79 -10.95 10.00
C ALA A 358 1.99 -10.53 9.12
N ALA A 359 1.87 -9.42 8.39
CA ALA A 359 2.96 -8.86 7.60
C ALA A 359 4.12 -8.36 8.47
N GLU A 360 3.84 -7.74 9.62
CA GLU A 360 4.86 -7.31 10.58
C GLU A 360 5.64 -8.48 11.20
N SER A 361 5.05 -9.67 11.23
CA SER A 361 5.66 -10.88 11.80
C SER A 361 6.32 -11.77 10.75
N ALA A 362 6.38 -11.35 9.48
CA ALA A 362 6.99 -12.13 8.41
C ALA A 362 8.52 -12.17 8.54
N GLU A 363 9.12 -13.34 8.25
CA GLU A 363 10.58 -13.54 8.30
C GLU A 363 11.32 -12.92 7.10
N GLY A 364 10.61 -12.42 6.10
CA GLY A 364 11.12 -11.77 4.89
C GLY A 364 10.17 -10.67 4.42
N PRO A 365 10.36 -10.14 3.21
CA PRO A 365 9.48 -9.11 2.68
C PRO A 365 8.05 -9.65 2.56
N ALA A 366 7.06 -8.80 2.92
CA ALA A 366 5.66 -9.18 2.88
C ALA A 366 4.86 -8.34 1.89
N VAL A 367 3.87 -8.96 1.24
CA VAL A 367 2.89 -8.25 0.41
C VAL A 367 1.47 -8.56 0.87
N ILE A 368 0.68 -7.50 1.04
CA ILE A 368 -0.75 -7.58 1.29
C ILE A 368 -1.49 -7.32 -0.03
N LEU A 369 -2.18 -8.32 -0.54
CA LEU A 369 -3.03 -8.21 -1.73
C LEU A 369 -4.46 -7.94 -1.26
N ALA A 370 -4.85 -6.67 -1.25
CA ALA A 370 -6.13 -6.23 -0.71
C ALA A 370 -7.16 -6.03 -1.83
N HIS A 371 -8.18 -6.88 -1.87
CA HIS A 371 -9.29 -6.76 -2.81
C HIS A 371 -10.24 -5.66 -2.35
N THR A 372 -10.45 -4.65 -3.20
CA THR A 372 -11.27 -3.46 -2.93
C THR A 372 -12.19 -3.17 -4.11
N VAL A 373 -12.97 -2.10 -4.00
CA VAL A 373 -13.81 -1.57 -5.09
C VAL A 373 -13.40 -0.12 -5.37
N LYS A 374 -13.13 0.20 -6.63
CA LYS A 374 -12.75 1.55 -7.04
C LYS A 374 -13.92 2.51 -6.90
N GLY A 375 -13.68 3.66 -6.27
CA GLY A 375 -14.76 4.62 -6.03
C GLY A 375 -15.72 4.20 -4.92
N TRP A 376 -15.29 3.33 -4.01
CA TRP A 376 -16.08 2.83 -2.89
C TRP A 376 -16.83 3.95 -2.15
N GLY A 377 -18.12 3.72 -1.95
CA GLY A 377 -18.99 4.67 -1.26
C GLY A 377 -19.63 5.74 -2.13
N ILE A 378 -19.28 5.85 -3.42
CA ILE A 378 -19.82 6.88 -4.31
C ILE A 378 -20.75 6.22 -5.34
N ASP A 379 -22.04 6.14 -5.04
CA ASP A 379 -23.03 5.33 -5.77
C ASP A 379 -23.04 5.56 -7.29
N SER A 380 -22.86 6.81 -7.74
CA SER A 380 -22.95 7.16 -9.16
C SER A 380 -21.82 6.58 -10.01
N PHE A 381 -20.69 6.20 -9.41
CA PHE A 381 -19.54 5.68 -10.15
C PHE A 381 -18.74 4.60 -9.43
N GLU A 382 -19.19 4.09 -8.28
CA GLU A 382 -18.58 2.96 -7.60
C GLU A 382 -18.47 1.74 -8.53
N GLY A 383 -17.24 1.19 -8.68
CA GLY A 383 -16.96 0.01 -9.48
C GLY A 383 -17.14 0.15 -11.00
N ARG A 384 -17.51 1.32 -11.50
CA ARG A 384 -17.77 1.54 -12.94
C ARG A 384 -16.49 1.88 -13.72
N ASN A 385 -16.42 1.54 -14.99
CA ASN A 385 -15.26 1.83 -15.85
C ASN A 385 -14.93 3.33 -15.95
N SER A 386 -15.93 4.21 -15.88
CA SER A 386 -15.74 5.66 -15.93
C SER A 386 -15.19 6.28 -14.63
N THR A 387 -15.08 5.51 -13.55
CA THR A 387 -14.76 5.98 -12.20
C THR A 387 -13.42 6.70 -12.12
N HIS A 388 -12.41 6.22 -12.81
CA HIS A 388 -11.08 6.83 -12.76
C HIS A 388 -11.06 8.27 -13.28
N GLN A 389 -11.88 8.58 -14.29
CA GLN A 389 -11.90 9.90 -14.92
C GLN A 389 -12.84 10.90 -14.22
N LYS A 390 -13.64 10.45 -13.26
CA LYS A 390 -14.55 11.31 -12.49
C LYS A 390 -13.76 12.24 -11.55
N LYS A 391 -13.85 13.54 -11.80
CA LYS A 391 -13.17 14.61 -11.05
C LYS A 391 -14.13 15.64 -10.47
N LYS A 392 -15.39 15.62 -10.90
CA LYS A 392 -16.45 16.53 -10.46
C LYS A 392 -17.63 15.71 -9.97
N MET A 393 -18.17 16.09 -8.83
CA MET A 393 -19.42 15.56 -8.29
C MET A 393 -20.52 16.62 -8.50
N ASN A 394 -21.64 16.21 -9.04
CA ASN A 394 -22.81 17.08 -9.10
C ASN A 394 -23.53 17.13 -7.74
N ILE A 395 -24.57 17.93 -7.62
CA ILE A 395 -25.31 18.12 -6.36
C ILE A 395 -25.95 16.80 -5.86
N GLU A 396 -26.46 15.98 -6.77
CA GLU A 396 -27.08 14.71 -6.43
C GLU A 396 -26.05 13.70 -5.98
N ASP A 397 -24.88 13.62 -6.65
CA ASP A 397 -23.74 12.84 -6.19
C ASP A 397 -23.31 13.25 -4.76
N LEU A 398 -23.23 14.56 -4.50
CA LEU A 398 -22.85 15.07 -3.18
C LEU A 398 -23.89 14.76 -2.11
N LYS A 399 -25.18 14.82 -2.41
CA LYS A 399 -26.25 14.45 -1.48
C LYS A 399 -26.21 12.97 -1.12
N SER A 400 -26.17 12.10 -2.13
CA SER A 400 -26.09 10.66 -1.94
C SER A 400 -24.85 10.29 -1.12
N TYR A 401 -23.69 10.86 -1.48
CA TYR A 401 -22.43 10.59 -0.78
C TYR A 401 -22.45 11.09 0.66
N ARG A 402 -22.94 12.30 0.92
CA ARG A 402 -23.15 12.84 2.27
C ARG A 402 -24.02 11.93 3.13
N ASP A 403 -25.16 11.50 2.58
CA ASP A 403 -26.12 10.69 3.30
C ASP A 403 -25.55 9.29 3.60
N ARG A 404 -24.83 8.69 2.65
CA ARG A 404 -24.14 7.42 2.86
C ARG A 404 -23.02 7.49 3.90
N LEU A 405 -22.29 8.61 3.94
CA LEU A 405 -21.22 8.85 4.92
C LEU A 405 -21.72 9.44 6.25
N GLU A 406 -23.04 9.66 6.39
CA GLU A 406 -23.67 10.25 7.59
C GLU A 406 -23.08 11.63 7.97
N ILE A 407 -22.71 12.46 6.98
CA ILE A 407 -22.13 13.78 7.21
C ILE A 407 -23.19 14.82 7.50
N SER A 408 -23.03 15.56 8.60
CA SER A 408 -23.99 16.59 9.06
C SER A 408 -23.87 17.91 8.29
N VAL A 409 -24.16 17.91 6.98
CA VAL A 409 -24.13 19.10 6.12
C VAL A 409 -25.50 19.35 5.51
N LYS A 410 -26.03 20.57 5.68
CA LYS A 410 -27.33 20.97 5.12
C LYS A 410 -27.26 21.09 3.60
N ASP A 411 -28.37 20.77 2.92
CA ASP A 411 -28.51 20.89 1.46
C ASP A 411 -28.11 22.27 0.92
N SER A 412 -28.50 23.34 1.60
CA SER A 412 -28.16 24.74 1.23
C SER A 412 -26.66 25.05 1.24
N ASN A 413 -25.85 24.21 1.85
CA ASN A 413 -24.41 24.39 2.00
C ASN A 413 -23.60 23.51 1.04
N LEU A 414 -24.22 22.52 0.39
CA LEU A 414 -23.52 21.59 -0.51
C LEU A 414 -22.85 22.28 -1.71
N GLU A 415 -23.49 23.30 -2.27
CA GLU A 415 -22.94 24.08 -3.40
C GLU A 415 -21.67 24.87 -3.03
N LYS A 416 -21.52 25.20 -1.75
CA LYS A 416 -20.38 25.96 -1.23
C LYS A 416 -19.17 25.09 -0.91
N ASN A 417 -19.24 23.79 -1.18
CA ASN A 417 -18.23 22.79 -0.82
C ASN A 417 -17.77 22.91 0.64
N PRO A 418 -18.59 22.55 1.59
CA PRO A 418 -18.22 22.65 2.99
C PRO A 418 -17.26 21.52 3.34
N PHE A 419 -15.98 21.81 3.44
CA PHE A 419 -15.08 20.92 4.18
C PHE A 419 -15.62 20.80 5.60
N SER A 420 -15.74 19.56 6.08
CA SER A 420 -16.24 19.24 7.41
C SER A 420 -15.09 18.89 8.33
N ASP A 421 -15.17 19.35 9.56
CA ASP A 421 -14.20 19.11 10.62
C ASP A 421 -14.91 18.61 11.87
N PHE A 422 -14.16 18.12 12.82
CA PHE A 422 -14.66 17.80 14.15
C PHE A 422 -14.72 19.05 15.03
N ASP A 423 -15.69 19.06 15.96
CA ASP A 423 -15.55 19.91 17.13
C ASP A 423 -14.31 19.44 17.93
N LEU A 424 -13.45 20.37 18.34
CA LEU A 424 -12.19 20.05 19.05
C LEU A 424 -12.42 19.28 20.35
N ASP A 425 -13.60 19.42 20.97
CA ASP A 425 -14.01 18.71 22.19
C ASP A 425 -14.73 17.38 21.88
N SER A 426 -14.79 16.96 20.61
CA SER A 426 -15.47 15.72 20.24
C SER A 426 -14.65 14.49 20.60
N LYS A 427 -15.35 13.40 20.94
CA LYS A 427 -14.72 12.10 21.25
C LYS A 427 -13.91 11.57 20.04
N GLU A 428 -14.37 11.81 18.84
CA GLU A 428 -13.74 11.39 17.61
C GLU A 428 -12.42 12.15 17.37
N PHE A 429 -12.37 13.46 17.65
CA PHE A 429 -11.13 14.24 17.58
C PHE A 429 -10.11 13.76 18.61
N GLU A 430 -10.53 13.63 19.87
CA GLU A 430 -9.65 13.08 20.91
C GLU A 430 -9.11 11.69 20.54
N TYR A 431 -9.96 10.83 20.00
CA TYR A 431 -9.56 9.50 19.54
C TYR A 431 -8.50 9.58 18.44
N LEU A 432 -8.74 10.40 17.40
CA LEU A 432 -7.82 10.60 16.27
C LEU A 432 -6.42 11.01 16.74
N ILE A 433 -6.35 11.99 17.62
CA ILE A 433 -5.07 12.51 18.16
C ILE A 433 -4.38 11.45 19.02
N ASN A 434 -5.10 10.86 19.98
CA ASN A 434 -4.57 9.87 20.91
C ASN A 434 -3.96 8.65 20.20
N GLN A 435 -4.56 8.18 19.08
CA GLN A 435 -3.99 7.06 18.33
C GLN A 435 -2.64 7.44 17.71
N ARG A 436 -2.49 8.65 17.20
CA ARG A 436 -1.21 9.11 16.65
C ARG A 436 -0.16 9.34 17.71
N GLU A 437 -0.53 9.90 18.86
CA GLU A 437 0.40 10.08 20.00
C GLU A 437 0.92 8.73 20.51
N LYS A 438 0.06 7.73 20.69
CA LYS A 438 0.44 6.36 21.08
C LYS A 438 1.44 5.73 20.11
N LEU A 439 1.33 6.03 18.83
CA LEU A 439 2.21 5.53 17.77
C LEU A 439 3.44 6.42 17.52
N GLY A 440 3.70 7.44 18.35
CA GLY A 440 4.88 8.30 18.23
C GLY A 440 4.75 9.46 17.25
N GLY A 441 3.54 10.00 17.10
CA GLY A 441 3.28 11.24 16.38
C GLY A 441 2.73 11.09 14.97
N PHE A 442 2.58 12.21 14.30
CA PHE A 442 1.90 12.30 13.01
C PHE A 442 2.77 11.86 11.84
N LEU A 443 2.12 11.30 10.81
CA LEU A 443 2.70 10.92 9.53
C LEU A 443 1.76 11.36 8.36
N PRO A 444 2.30 11.74 7.18
CA PRO A 444 3.71 12.04 6.91
C PRO A 444 4.22 13.22 7.74
N SER A 445 5.47 13.18 8.15
CA SER A 445 6.13 14.30 8.86
C SER A 445 7.61 14.28 8.53
N ARG A 446 8.09 15.32 7.87
CA ARG A 446 9.49 15.45 7.49
C ARG A 446 10.20 16.48 8.35
N LYS A 447 11.19 16.02 9.09
CA LYS A 447 12.11 16.88 9.85
C LYS A 447 13.47 16.83 9.15
N PRO A 448 13.81 17.80 8.28
CA PRO A 448 15.10 17.81 7.60
C PRO A 448 16.23 17.87 8.64
N CYS A 449 17.13 16.91 8.60
CA CYS A 449 18.33 16.95 9.42
C CYS A 449 19.34 17.90 8.78
N LYS A 450 19.80 18.91 9.52
CA LYS A 450 20.91 19.76 9.12
C LYS A 450 22.20 19.09 9.60
N ILE A 451 22.82 18.33 8.71
CA ILE A 451 24.15 17.77 8.96
C ILE A 451 25.16 18.72 8.36
N GLU A 452 26.02 19.31 9.19
CA GLU A 452 27.19 20.02 8.71
C GLU A 452 28.24 18.99 8.29
N ILE A 453 28.57 18.99 7.01
CA ILE A 453 29.65 18.16 6.46
C ILE A 453 30.86 19.08 6.28
N ASN A 454 31.89 18.86 7.08
CA ASN A 454 33.17 19.52 6.87
C ASN A 454 33.79 18.99 5.58
N LEU A 455 33.85 19.82 4.55
CA LEU A 455 34.41 19.45 3.26
C LEU A 455 35.89 19.03 3.42
N PRO A 456 36.39 18.13 2.56
CA PRO A 456 37.81 17.79 2.55
C PRO A 456 38.67 19.01 2.32
N ASN A 457 39.88 19.04 2.92
CA ASN A 457 40.85 20.07 2.70
C ASN A 457 41.19 20.21 1.19
N SER A 458 41.50 21.40 0.72
CA SER A 458 41.87 21.68 -0.67
C SER A 458 43.07 20.84 -1.17
N GLU A 459 43.91 20.37 -0.28
CA GLU A 459 45.02 19.47 -0.59
C GLU A 459 44.57 18.15 -1.26
N VAL A 460 43.39 17.66 -0.92
CA VAL A 460 42.81 16.46 -1.54
C VAL A 460 42.65 16.63 -3.05
N TYR A 461 42.41 17.85 -3.51
CA TYR A 461 42.18 18.20 -4.91
C TYR A 461 43.43 18.67 -5.65
N SER A 462 44.56 18.87 -4.96
CA SER A 462 45.77 19.49 -5.49
C SER A 462 46.33 18.82 -6.75
N ASP A 463 46.33 17.48 -6.81
CA ASP A 463 46.85 16.75 -7.96
C ASP A 463 45.95 16.92 -9.20
N PHE A 464 44.66 17.10 -8.99
CA PHE A 464 43.68 17.25 -10.07
C PHE A 464 43.71 18.68 -10.66
N ASN A 465 44.00 19.67 -9.83
CA ASN A 465 44.14 21.05 -10.27
C ASN A 465 45.31 21.28 -11.23
N LYS A 466 46.36 20.47 -11.10
CA LYS A 466 47.55 20.53 -11.98
C LYS A 466 47.32 19.83 -13.33
N GLY A 467 46.27 19.02 -13.43
CA GLY A 467 46.00 18.22 -14.62
C GLY A 467 46.98 17.07 -14.82
N THR A 468 46.84 16.37 -15.95
CA THR A 468 47.71 15.26 -16.33
C THR A 468 49.00 15.73 -16.95
N PRO A 469 50.19 15.16 -16.65
CA PRO A 469 51.45 15.49 -17.29
C PRO A 469 51.37 15.42 -18.83
N LYS A 470 52.11 16.28 -19.49
CA LYS A 470 52.16 16.34 -20.97
C LYS A 470 52.49 14.94 -21.55
N GLY A 471 51.65 14.46 -22.46
CA GLY A 471 51.83 13.14 -23.10
C GLY A 471 51.14 11.99 -22.40
N GLN A 472 50.60 12.16 -21.17
CA GLN A 472 49.79 11.13 -20.51
C GLN A 472 48.31 11.38 -20.78
N LYS A 473 47.58 10.30 -21.10
CA LYS A 473 46.14 10.31 -21.27
C LYS A 473 45.50 9.50 -20.14
N VAL A 474 44.48 10.06 -19.50
CA VAL A 474 43.72 9.39 -18.45
C VAL A 474 42.24 9.50 -18.84
N SER A 475 41.49 8.41 -18.71
CA SER A 475 40.04 8.47 -18.89
C SER A 475 39.38 9.28 -17.76
N THR A 476 38.26 9.90 -18.03
CA THR A 476 37.47 10.63 -17.01
C THR A 476 37.07 9.73 -15.85
N THR A 477 36.72 8.47 -16.12
CA THR A 477 36.40 7.47 -15.10
C THR A 477 37.59 7.21 -14.17
N MET A 478 38.82 7.02 -14.72
CA MET A 478 40.01 6.82 -13.90
C MET A 478 40.40 8.05 -13.09
N ALA A 479 40.17 9.25 -13.63
CA ALA A 479 40.38 10.49 -12.89
C ALA A 479 39.39 10.58 -11.72
N PHE A 480 38.11 10.26 -11.97
CA PHE A 480 37.05 10.21 -10.93
C PHE A 480 37.38 9.16 -9.84
N VAL A 481 37.76 7.95 -10.20
CA VAL A 481 38.12 6.88 -9.23
C VAL A 481 39.29 7.31 -8.33
N ARG A 482 40.32 7.94 -8.92
CA ARG A 482 41.44 8.49 -8.15
C ARG A 482 41.02 9.59 -7.18
N LEU A 483 40.12 10.48 -7.62
CA LEU A 483 39.54 11.53 -6.77
C LEU A 483 38.71 10.90 -5.65
N LEU A 484 37.80 9.99 -5.99
CA LEU A 484 36.95 9.27 -5.02
C LEU A 484 37.80 8.60 -3.94
N ARG A 485 38.89 7.89 -4.32
CA ARG A 485 39.81 7.29 -3.38
C ARG A 485 40.41 8.29 -2.40
N LYS A 486 40.83 9.45 -2.87
CA LYS A 486 41.37 10.52 -2.01
C LYS A 486 40.33 11.07 -1.07
N ILE A 487 39.09 11.27 -1.55
CA ILE A 487 37.99 11.78 -0.74
C ILE A 487 37.60 10.72 0.33
N MET A 488 37.55 9.44 -0.01
CA MET A 488 37.25 8.37 0.94
C MET A 488 38.30 8.24 2.04
N LYS A 489 39.56 8.63 1.80
CA LYS A 489 40.63 8.70 2.81
C LYS A 489 40.56 9.96 3.68
N SER A 490 39.71 10.90 3.38
CA SER A 490 39.54 12.14 4.13
C SER A 490 38.50 11.98 5.26
N ASN A 491 38.29 13.04 6.03
CA ASN A 491 37.32 13.14 7.11
C ASN A 491 35.86 12.86 6.73
N VAL A 492 35.53 12.90 5.44
CA VAL A 492 34.18 12.59 4.93
C VAL A 492 34.04 11.16 4.43
N GLY A 493 35.12 10.39 4.39
CA GLY A 493 35.15 9.05 3.78
C GLY A 493 34.13 8.09 4.37
N GLU A 494 33.96 8.10 5.70
CA GLU A 494 32.98 7.24 6.39
C GLU A 494 31.50 7.54 6.04
N LYS A 495 31.25 8.73 5.46
CA LYS A 495 29.90 9.15 5.02
C LYS A 495 29.64 8.86 3.55
N ILE A 496 30.61 8.30 2.82
CA ILE A 496 30.49 8.00 1.40
C ILE A 496 30.19 6.52 1.20
N VAL A 497 29.11 6.23 0.49
CA VAL A 497 28.72 4.88 0.11
C VAL A 497 28.71 4.77 -1.41
N PRO A 498 29.78 4.23 -2.04
CA PRO A 498 29.77 3.99 -3.48
C PRO A 498 28.77 2.88 -3.82
N ILE A 499 27.88 3.16 -4.77
CA ILE A 499 26.93 2.17 -5.30
C ILE A 499 27.35 1.86 -6.73
N ILE A 500 27.75 0.61 -6.97
CA ILE A 500 28.31 0.14 -8.23
C ILE A 500 27.48 -1.07 -8.68
N PRO A 501 26.91 -1.07 -9.91
CA PRO A 501 26.10 -2.19 -10.39
C PRO A 501 26.91 -3.50 -10.46
N ASP A 502 27.98 -3.55 -11.27
CA ASP A 502 28.86 -4.73 -11.43
C ASP A 502 30.28 -4.35 -11.90
N GLU A 503 30.45 -3.22 -12.54
CA GLU A 503 31.64 -2.88 -13.32
C GLU A 503 32.80 -2.27 -12.50
N GLY A 504 32.83 -2.41 -11.19
CA GLY A 504 33.80 -1.78 -10.31
C GLY A 504 35.26 -2.05 -10.74
N ARG A 505 35.59 -3.30 -11.08
CA ARG A 505 36.91 -3.66 -11.57
C ARG A 505 37.19 -3.08 -12.95
N THR A 506 36.22 -3.14 -13.85
CA THR A 506 36.34 -2.56 -15.20
C THR A 506 36.64 -1.08 -15.15
N PHE A 507 36.12 -0.38 -14.14
CA PHE A 507 36.36 1.05 -13.92
C PHE A 507 37.60 1.33 -13.06
N GLY A 508 38.38 0.31 -12.71
CA GLY A 508 39.62 0.46 -11.93
C GLY A 508 39.36 0.82 -10.46
N MET A 509 38.26 0.33 -9.89
CA MET A 509 37.90 0.55 -8.50
C MET A 509 38.45 -0.49 -7.53
N ASP A 510 39.20 -1.51 -8.02
CA ASP A 510 39.83 -2.54 -7.16
C ASP A 510 40.53 -1.97 -5.93
N PRO A 511 41.27 -0.84 -6.02
CA PRO A 511 41.95 -0.30 -4.85
C PRO A 511 40.99 0.23 -3.76
N LEU A 512 39.72 0.45 -4.09
CA LEU A 512 38.70 0.90 -3.12
C LEU A 512 38.14 -0.25 -2.29
N PHE A 513 38.28 -1.51 -2.76
CA PHE A 513 37.73 -2.68 -2.06
C PHE A 513 38.51 -3.04 -0.78
N SER A 514 39.70 -2.52 -0.61
CA SER A 514 40.55 -2.75 0.56
C SER A 514 40.64 -1.55 1.49
N GLU A 515 39.94 -0.49 1.17
CA GLU A 515 39.93 0.76 1.95
C GLU A 515 38.54 0.97 2.61
#